data_6cacbe43779028e0eb9ffcc5e4f4e013
#
_entry.id   6cacbe43779028e0eb9ffcc5e4f4e013
#
_cell.length_a   1.000
_cell.length_b   1.000
_cell.length_c   1.000
_cell.angle_alpha   90.00
_cell.angle_beta   90.00
_cell.angle_gamma   90.00
#
_symmetry.space_group_name_H-M   'P 1'
#
loop_
_entity.id
_entity.type
_entity.pdbx_description
1 polymer ?
#
loop_
_entity_poly.entity_id
_entity_poly.type
_entity_poly.pdbx_seq_one_letter_code
_entity_poly.pdbx_strand_id
1 'polypeptide(L)'
;MASDWLSKMENQLIMRAQDRTQRVELSRRRFLRDGAIAGAVTLGFPAILSSRSPGSRLNIAIIGSGGRGADNAAAVAAENIVALCDVDGANLAKAAAKYPQARTYKDFRKLYEKAGDIDAVVVSTAEHTHAVATMPALRMRKHVYCEKPLTHDVREARVIMEAARKAGVVTQMGIQIHSGDNYRRVAEIIQSGAIGPVSEAHVWVSRAWGWQTEEEAKANGDIVFVQERPREEMAVPEGLDWDLWIGPAPYRPYNEVYLPGPKWYRWWDFGNGTMSDLGSHWIDLPFWALKLDAPLTIEASGPPPNQEIAPASMSAKYTYGARGELPGLTLTWHQGTSRPEIWKEGGIPQWKNGALFIGKKGMLLADYGKYVLLPEKEFAEFQPPPQVFPKSPGQQEEWVIACKTGEPATCDFSYSGRLTEANHLGNVAYRAGRKIEWDSQNLRISNDPEANGFLAQKYREGWSL
;
A
#
# COMPACT_ATOMS: atom_id res chain seq x y z
N MET A 1 -9.05 -74.14 -6.04
CA MET A 1 -8.41 -73.25 -5.08
C MET A 1 -8.28 -71.77 -5.56
N ALA A 2 -8.40 -71.48 -6.86
CA ALA A 2 -8.32 -70.07 -7.35
C ALA A 2 -9.69 -69.35 -7.39
N SER A 3 -10.81 -70.07 -7.47
CA SER A 3 -12.17 -69.49 -7.52
C SER A 3 -12.70 -69.03 -6.16
N ASP A 4 -12.19 -69.57 -5.07
CA ASP A 4 -12.64 -69.26 -3.71
C ASP A 4 -11.95 -67.94 -3.15
N TRP A 5 -10.82 -67.57 -3.71
CA TRP A 5 -10.09 -66.40 -3.32
C TRP A 5 -10.64 -65.08 -3.98
N LEU A 6 -11.09 -65.19 -5.22
CA LEU A 6 -11.72 -64.11 -5.96
C LEU A 6 -13.10 -63.75 -5.38
N SER A 7 -13.91 -64.75 -5.00
CA SER A 7 -15.21 -64.53 -4.34
C SER A 7 -15.10 -63.85 -2.96
N LYS A 8 -14.04 -64.11 -2.21
CA LYS A 8 -13.78 -63.46 -0.91
C LYS A 8 -13.29 -61.99 -1.07
N MET A 9 -12.55 -61.67 -2.14
CA MET A 9 -12.13 -60.29 -2.43
C MET A 9 -13.28 -59.44 -2.93
N GLU A 10 -14.17 -59.94 -3.77
CA GLU A 10 -15.36 -59.21 -4.22
C GLU A 10 -16.32 -58.89 -3.07
N ASN A 11 -16.56 -59.86 -2.17
CA ASN A 11 -17.39 -59.59 -0.98
C ASN A 11 -16.77 -58.60 0.01
N GLN A 12 -15.45 -58.54 0.13
CA GLN A 12 -14.78 -57.50 0.94
C GLN A 12 -14.82 -56.10 0.29
N LEU A 13 -14.81 -56.00 -1.02
CA LEU A 13 -14.93 -54.74 -1.74
C LEU A 13 -16.38 -54.18 -1.69
N ILE A 14 -17.39 -55.07 -1.77
CA ILE A 14 -18.80 -54.68 -1.65
C ILE A 14 -19.13 -54.23 -0.22
N MET A 15 -18.62 -54.89 0.80
CA MET A 15 -18.79 -54.47 2.21
C MET A 15 -18.10 -53.13 2.50
N ARG A 16 -16.94 -52.87 1.90
CA ARG A 16 -16.26 -51.54 2.02
C ARG A 16 -16.95 -50.42 1.23
N ALA A 17 -17.68 -50.73 0.18
CA ALA A 17 -18.49 -49.76 -0.57
C ALA A 17 -19.80 -49.40 0.14
N GLN A 18 -20.40 -50.32 0.87
CA GLN A 18 -21.64 -50.10 1.64
C GLN A 18 -21.41 -49.29 2.93
N ASP A 19 -20.21 -49.33 3.50
CA ASP A 19 -19.86 -48.54 4.70
C ASP A 19 -19.52 -47.05 4.39
N ARG A 20 -19.40 -46.65 3.10
CA ARG A 20 -19.17 -45.28 2.67
C ARG A 20 -20.45 -44.46 2.33
N THR A 21 -21.63 -45.07 2.43
CA THR A 21 -22.91 -44.41 2.16
C THR A 21 -23.78 -44.20 3.39
N GLN A 22 -23.22 -44.21 4.59
CA GLN A 22 -23.89 -43.55 5.71
C GLN A 22 -23.83 -42.05 5.53
N ARG A 23 -24.89 -41.49 4.96
CA ARG A 23 -25.18 -40.05 5.05
C ARG A 23 -25.15 -39.68 6.53
N VAL A 24 -24.12 -38.94 6.92
CA VAL A 24 -24.12 -38.22 8.21
C VAL A 24 -25.19 -37.14 8.13
N GLU A 25 -26.40 -37.44 8.57
CA GLU A 25 -27.38 -36.43 8.88
C GLU A 25 -26.82 -35.57 10.04
N LEU A 26 -26.15 -34.49 9.69
CA LEU A 26 -25.76 -33.47 10.65
C LEU A 26 -27.04 -32.81 11.16
N SER A 27 -27.49 -33.17 12.36
CA SER A 27 -28.60 -32.47 12.97
C SER A 27 -28.28 -30.99 13.18
N ARG A 28 -29.25 -30.09 12.98
CA ARG A 28 -29.12 -28.64 13.21
C ARG A 28 -28.45 -28.31 14.57
N ARG A 29 -28.70 -29.14 15.61
CA ARG A 29 -28.07 -28.99 16.93
C ARG A 29 -26.57 -29.25 16.92
N ARG A 30 -26.09 -30.22 16.11
CA ARG A 30 -24.65 -30.53 16.00
C ARG A 30 -23.92 -29.48 15.20
N PHE A 31 -24.53 -28.99 14.11
CA PHE A 31 -24.02 -27.87 13.32
C PHE A 31 -23.87 -26.59 14.16
N LEU A 32 -24.86 -26.27 15.00
CA LEU A 32 -24.81 -25.09 15.89
C LEU A 32 -23.81 -25.27 17.04
N ARG A 33 -23.59 -26.49 17.53
CA ARG A 33 -22.62 -26.77 18.60
C ARG A 33 -21.19 -26.78 18.09
N ASP A 34 -20.95 -27.35 16.92
CA ASP A 34 -19.62 -27.41 16.30
C ASP A 34 -19.24 -26.06 15.68
N GLY A 35 -20.23 -25.25 15.24
CA GLY A 35 -20.04 -23.85 14.86
C GLY A 35 -19.71 -22.93 16.06
N ALA A 36 -20.26 -23.22 17.24
CA ALA A 36 -19.95 -22.46 18.46
C ALA A 36 -18.54 -22.79 19.02
N ILE A 37 -17.99 -23.99 18.75
CA ILE A 37 -16.63 -24.37 19.16
C ILE A 37 -15.59 -23.84 18.18
N ALA A 38 -15.90 -23.72 16.89
CA ALA A 38 -15.04 -23.06 15.89
C ALA A 38 -15.01 -21.52 16.05
N GLY A 39 -16.06 -20.94 16.67
CA GLY A 39 -16.12 -19.51 16.99
C GLY A 39 -15.37 -19.08 18.26
N ALA A 40 -14.79 -20.01 19.04
CA ALA A 40 -14.14 -19.70 20.32
C ALA A 40 -12.61 -19.54 20.25
N VAL A 41 -12.02 -19.53 19.04
CA VAL A 41 -10.59 -19.20 18.81
C VAL A 41 -10.49 -17.94 17.92
N THR A 42 -11.42 -17.03 18.01
CA THR A 42 -11.14 -15.64 17.74
C THR A 42 -10.42 -15.12 18.98
N LEU A 43 -9.10 -14.99 18.89
CA LEU A 43 -8.30 -14.19 19.80
C LEU A 43 -9.05 -12.87 19.98
N GLY A 44 -9.61 -12.66 21.17
CA GLY A 44 -10.39 -11.48 21.50
C GLY A 44 -9.51 -10.24 21.32
N PHE A 45 -9.61 -9.60 20.17
CA PHE A 45 -9.32 -8.18 20.10
C PHE A 45 -10.33 -7.53 21.02
N PRO A 46 -9.89 -6.72 22.00
CA PRO A 46 -10.81 -5.86 22.71
C PRO A 46 -11.37 -4.92 21.64
N ALA A 47 -12.56 -5.24 21.11
CA ALA A 47 -13.33 -4.26 20.39
C ALA A 47 -13.47 -3.09 21.34
N ILE A 48 -12.83 -1.97 21.04
CA ILE A 48 -13.17 -0.70 21.64
C ILE A 48 -14.55 -0.42 21.05
N LEU A 49 -15.58 -0.98 21.65
CA LEU A 49 -16.94 -0.57 21.40
C LEU A 49 -16.94 0.92 21.72
N SER A 50 -16.85 1.75 20.69
CA SER A 50 -17.20 3.14 20.81
C SER A 50 -18.57 3.15 21.47
N SER A 51 -18.70 3.75 22.64
CA SER A 51 -19.96 3.87 23.39
C SER A 51 -20.98 4.74 22.64
N ARG A 52 -20.68 5.13 21.41
CA ARG A 52 -21.52 5.90 20.51
C ARG A 52 -22.36 4.97 19.63
N SER A 53 -23.62 5.34 19.42
CA SER A 53 -24.51 4.66 18.48
C SER A 53 -23.87 4.60 17.09
N PRO A 54 -24.07 3.53 16.30
CA PRO A 54 -23.54 3.41 14.93
C PRO A 54 -23.90 4.59 14.01
N GLY A 55 -24.92 5.38 14.34
CA GLY A 55 -25.31 6.59 13.63
C GLY A 55 -24.65 7.89 14.12
N SER A 56 -23.77 7.86 15.14
CA SER A 56 -23.09 9.08 15.60
C SER A 56 -21.96 9.47 14.65
N ARG A 57 -21.79 10.78 14.42
CA ARG A 57 -20.68 11.29 13.63
C ARG A 57 -19.36 11.13 14.38
N LEU A 58 -18.30 10.78 13.63
CA LEU A 58 -16.94 10.77 14.15
C LEU A 58 -16.40 12.20 14.23
N ASN A 59 -15.65 12.51 15.26
CA ASN A 59 -14.86 13.73 15.35
C ASN A 59 -13.50 13.49 14.71
N ILE A 60 -13.26 14.09 13.55
CA ILE A 60 -12.09 13.84 12.73
C ILE A 60 -11.15 15.05 12.75
N ALA A 61 -9.85 14.80 12.97
CA ALA A 61 -8.79 15.76 12.75
C ALA A 61 -8.12 15.53 11.38
N ILE A 62 -7.80 16.62 10.69
CA ILE A 62 -7.09 16.60 9.39
C ILE A 62 -5.69 17.17 9.61
N ILE A 63 -4.66 16.38 9.31
CA ILE A 63 -3.24 16.78 9.35
C ILE A 63 -2.70 16.81 7.91
N GLY A 64 -2.29 17.98 7.43
CA GLY A 64 -2.08 18.29 6.03
C GLY A 64 -3.42 18.60 5.37
N SER A 65 -3.82 19.88 5.36
CA SER A 65 -5.15 20.32 4.91
C SER A 65 -5.16 20.90 3.48
N GLY A 66 -4.01 20.96 2.82
CA GLY A 66 -3.87 21.38 1.42
C GLY A 66 -3.88 20.21 0.45
N GLY A 67 -4.00 20.46 -0.87
CA GLY A 67 -3.91 19.45 -1.92
C GLY A 67 -4.76 18.21 -1.65
N ARG A 68 -4.11 17.02 -1.59
CA ARG A 68 -4.78 15.75 -1.31
C ARG A 68 -5.52 15.76 0.05
N GLY A 69 -4.99 16.47 1.05
CA GLY A 69 -5.65 16.59 2.34
C GLY A 69 -6.98 17.34 2.27
N ALA A 70 -7.10 18.33 1.39
CA ALA A 70 -8.36 19.01 1.12
C ALA A 70 -9.39 18.08 0.47
N ASP A 71 -8.96 17.19 -0.44
CA ASP A 71 -9.82 16.19 -1.07
C ASP A 71 -10.30 15.16 -0.02
N ASN A 72 -9.39 14.68 0.83
CA ASN A 72 -9.71 13.72 1.90
C ASN A 72 -10.66 14.34 2.93
N ALA A 73 -10.43 15.60 3.35
CA ALA A 73 -11.33 16.32 4.23
C ALA A 73 -12.73 16.47 3.62
N ALA A 74 -12.81 16.71 2.31
CA ALA A 74 -14.09 16.80 1.60
C ALA A 74 -14.79 15.42 1.55
N ALA A 75 -14.07 14.35 1.35
CA ALA A 75 -14.62 13.00 1.28
C ALA A 75 -15.18 12.52 2.63
N VAL A 76 -14.66 13.01 3.76
CA VAL A 76 -15.17 12.68 5.11
C VAL A 76 -16.02 13.80 5.75
N ALA A 77 -16.44 14.80 4.96
CA ALA A 77 -17.17 15.97 5.45
C ALA A 77 -18.60 15.68 5.98
N ALA A 78 -19.11 14.46 5.75
CA ALA A 78 -20.34 14.00 6.40
C ALA A 78 -20.16 13.78 7.91
N GLU A 79 -18.92 13.59 8.36
CA GLU A 79 -18.52 13.51 9.76
C GLU A 79 -18.22 14.92 10.34
N ASN A 80 -17.81 15.01 11.59
CA ASN A 80 -17.45 16.28 12.24
C ASN A 80 -15.95 16.55 12.02
N ILE A 81 -15.58 17.54 11.24
CA ILE A 81 -14.19 18.03 11.18
C ILE A 81 -13.96 18.96 12.35
N VAL A 82 -13.23 18.51 13.38
CA VAL A 82 -13.07 19.22 14.65
C VAL A 82 -11.71 19.90 14.82
N ALA A 83 -10.71 19.49 14.02
CA ALA A 83 -9.38 20.07 14.03
C ALA A 83 -8.73 20.03 12.64
N LEU A 84 -7.96 21.05 12.32
CA LEU A 84 -7.20 21.21 11.09
C LEU A 84 -5.75 21.54 11.45
N CYS A 85 -4.80 20.92 10.78
CA CYS A 85 -3.39 21.22 10.94
C CYS A 85 -2.71 21.32 9.58
N ASP A 86 -1.98 22.40 9.36
CA ASP A 86 -1.11 22.56 8.19
C ASP A 86 0.02 23.54 8.50
N VAL A 87 1.22 23.23 8.05
CA VAL A 87 2.41 24.08 8.20
C VAL A 87 2.37 25.28 7.25
N ASP A 88 1.56 25.22 6.19
CA ASP A 88 1.27 26.30 5.27
C ASP A 88 0.02 27.06 5.72
N GLY A 89 0.20 28.30 6.16
CA GLY A 89 -0.88 29.17 6.64
C GLY A 89 -1.95 29.47 5.60
N ALA A 90 -1.62 29.48 4.31
CA ALA A 90 -2.60 29.70 3.24
C ALA A 90 -3.51 28.47 3.05
N ASN A 91 -2.95 27.25 3.10
CA ASN A 91 -3.73 26.02 3.08
C ASN A 91 -4.63 25.91 4.31
N LEU A 92 -4.07 26.21 5.49
CA LEU A 92 -4.81 26.18 6.76
C LEU A 92 -5.98 27.16 6.76
N ALA A 93 -5.77 28.39 6.27
CA ALA A 93 -6.82 29.40 6.17
C ALA A 93 -7.95 29.00 5.22
N LYS A 94 -7.62 28.41 4.06
CA LYS A 94 -8.61 27.88 3.11
C LYS A 94 -9.45 26.77 3.73
N ALA A 95 -8.81 25.84 4.45
CA ALA A 95 -9.50 24.76 5.14
C ALA A 95 -10.39 25.28 6.29
N ALA A 96 -9.90 26.24 7.09
CA ALA A 96 -10.64 26.86 8.17
C ALA A 96 -11.89 27.59 7.68
N ALA A 97 -11.80 28.28 6.53
CA ALA A 97 -12.96 28.91 5.91
C ALA A 97 -14.06 27.91 5.52
N LYS A 98 -13.65 26.68 5.10
CA LYS A 98 -14.56 25.59 4.74
C LYS A 98 -15.14 24.88 5.97
N TYR A 99 -14.37 24.81 7.06
CA TYR A 99 -14.75 24.12 8.31
C TYR A 99 -14.62 25.09 9.51
N PRO A 100 -15.46 26.12 9.62
CA PRO A 100 -15.27 27.21 10.58
C PRO A 100 -15.39 26.81 12.06
N GLN A 101 -15.92 25.63 12.35
CA GLN A 101 -16.02 25.09 13.71
C GLN A 101 -14.75 24.33 14.14
N ALA A 102 -13.83 24.04 13.19
CA ALA A 102 -12.62 23.29 13.49
C ALA A 102 -11.56 24.20 14.14
N ARG A 103 -10.89 23.66 15.14
CA ARG A 103 -9.69 24.31 15.73
C ARG A 103 -8.54 24.20 14.75
N THR A 104 -7.69 25.22 14.69
CA THR A 104 -6.58 25.28 13.75
C THR A 104 -5.22 25.19 14.45
N TYR A 105 -4.27 24.48 13.84
CA TYR A 105 -2.93 24.25 14.35
C TYR A 105 -1.91 24.32 13.21
N LYS A 106 -0.72 24.83 13.45
CA LYS A 106 0.42 24.70 12.53
C LYS A 106 1.23 23.44 12.80
N ASP A 107 1.31 23.02 14.06
CA ASP A 107 2.06 21.86 14.52
C ASP A 107 1.10 20.76 15.01
N PHE A 108 1.14 19.58 14.40
CA PHE A 108 0.28 18.46 14.78
C PHE A 108 0.57 17.95 16.21
N ARG A 109 1.78 18.17 16.76
CA ARG A 109 2.09 17.83 18.14
C ARG A 109 1.21 18.64 19.12
N LYS A 110 0.97 19.92 18.79
CA LYS A 110 0.04 20.78 19.54
C LYS A 110 -1.43 20.40 19.38
N LEU A 111 -1.79 19.85 18.21
CA LEU A 111 -3.11 19.28 18.00
C LEU A 111 -3.34 18.08 18.94
N TYR A 112 -2.36 17.17 19.02
CA TYR A 112 -2.48 15.98 19.87
C TYR A 112 -2.52 16.28 21.37
N GLU A 113 -1.89 17.36 21.84
CA GLU A 113 -2.03 17.81 23.24
C GLU A 113 -3.49 18.12 23.64
N LYS A 114 -4.37 18.36 22.67
CA LYS A 114 -5.79 18.71 22.85
C LYS A 114 -6.74 17.75 22.15
N ALA A 115 -6.32 16.49 21.93
CA ALA A 115 -7.05 15.52 21.12
C ALA A 115 -8.09 14.69 21.91
N GLY A 116 -8.50 15.10 23.11
CA GLY A 116 -9.42 14.32 23.95
C GLY A 116 -10.77 14.02 23.32
N ASP A 117 -11.27 14.92 22.47
CA ASP A 117 -12.55 14.82 21.76
C ASP A 117 -12.42 14.25 20.32
N ILE A 118 -11.22 13.92 19.85
CA ILE A 118 -10.97 13.37 18.52
C ILE A 118 -11.19 11.85 18.56
N ASP A 119 -11.90 11.31 17.58
CA ASP A 119 -12.13 9.88 17.40
C ASP A 119 -11.15 9.30 16.34
N ALA A 120 -10.87 10.08 15.30
CA ALA A 120 -10.12 9.63 14.14
C ALA A 120 -9.25 10.75 13.54
N VAL A 121 -8.18 10.37 12.85
CA VAL A 121 -7.22 11.29 12.24
C VAL A 121 -7.00 10.92 10.78
N VAL A 122 -7.00 11.93 9.91
CA VAL A 122 -6.59 11.82 8.51
C VAL A 122 -5.22 12.49 8.37
N VAL A 123 -4.21 11.73 7.95
CA VAL A 123 -2.83 12.22 7.70
C VAL A 123 -2.60 12.31 6.20
N SER A 124 -2.33 13.51 5.70
CA SER A 124 -2.15 13.79 4.26
C SER A 124 -0.99 14.79 4.03
N THR A 125 0.06 14.65 4.78
CA THR A 125 1.27 15.45 4.70
C THR A 125 2.21 14.95 3.59
N ALA A 126 3.44 15.46 3.48
CA ALA A 126 4.48 14.83 2.68
C ALA A 126 4.95 13.53 3.38
N GLU A 127 5.34 12.51 2.60
CA GLU A 127 5.51 11.13 3.09
C GLU A 127 6.53 10.98 4.22
N HIS A 128 7.58 11.83 4.26
CA HIS A 128 8.58 11.80 5.33
C HIS A 128 8.05 12.19 6.72
N THR A 129 6.84 12.74 6.79
CA THR A 129 6.19 13.08 8.05
C THR A 129 5.01 12.17 8.39
N HIS A 130 4.64 11.22 7.51
CA HIS A 130 3.52 10.29 7.73
C HIS A 130 3.66 9.50 9.03
N ALA A 131 4.82 8.89 9.27
CA ALA A 131 5.05 8.06 10.44
C ALA A 131 4.96 8.85 11.75
N VAL A 132 5.65 9.99 11.82
CA VAL A 132 5.66 10.84 13.04
C VAL A 132 4.33 11.52 13.31
N ALA A 133 3.49 11.75 12.28
CA ALA A 133 2.14 12.28 12.43
C ALA A 133 1.13 11.18 12.81
N THR A 134 1.35 9.93 12.36
CA THR A 134 0.47 8.78 12.60
C THR A 134 0.68 8.16 13.98
N MET A 135 1.93 8.02 14.43
CA MET A 135 2.25 7.33 15.67
C MET A 135 1.53 7.88 16.91
N PRO A 136 1.43 9.20 17.14
CA PRO A 136 0.69 9.72 18.28
C PRO A 136 -0.79 9.32 18.28
N ALA A 137 -1.45 9.31 17.10
CA ALA A 137 -2.83 8.85 16.98
C ALA A 137 -2.99 7.39 17.42
N LEU A 138 -2.09 6.51 16.97
CA LEU A 138 -2.08 5.09 17.35
C LEU A 138 -1.86 4.90 18.86
N ARG A 139 -0.91 5.64 19.45
CA ARG A 139 -0.65 5.62 20.91
C ARG A 139 -1.86 6.07 21.73
N MET A 140 -2.64 7.02 21.20
CA MET A 140 -3.87 7.53 21.78
C MET A 140 -5.11 6.70 21.39
N ARG A 141 -4.92 5.57 20.70
CA ARG A 141 -5.97 4.67 20.22
C ARG A 141 -7.03 5.38 19.37
N LYS A 142 -6.60 6.29 18.50
CA LYS A 142 -7.45 6.93 17.50
C LYS A 142 -7.42 6.15 16.20
N HIS A 143 -8.54 6.09 15.48
CA HIS A 143 -8.58 5.56 14.12
C HIS A 143 -7.74 6.42 13.19
N VAL A 144 -7.10 5.81 12.18
CA VAL A 144 -6.19 6.54 11.28
C VAL A 144 -6.47 6.21 9.82
N TYR A 145 -6.63 7.26 9.01
CA TYR A 145 -6.45 7.22 7.57
C TYR A 145 -5.14 7.93 7.25
N CYS A 146 -4.20 7.26 6.60
CA CYS A 146 -2.92 7.86 6.20
C CYS A 146 -2.74 7.76 4.69
N GLU A 147 -2.38 8.85 4.03
CA GLU A 147 -2.06 8.83 2.60
C GLU A 147 -0.90 7.88 2.29
N LYS A 148 -0.84 7.46 1.03
CA LYS A 148 0.24 6.62 0.47
C LYS A 148 1.50 7.47 0.15
N PRO A 149 2.68 6.84 0.24
CA PRO A 149 2.96 5.57 0.89
C PRO A 149 2.70 5.68 2.39
N LEU A 150 2.47 4.57 3.07
CA LEU A 150 2.16 4.61 4.52
C LEU A 150 3.21 5.36 5.32
N THR A 151 4.47 5.18 4.94
CA THR A 151 5.64 5.78 5.58
C THR A 151 6.74 6.08 4.56
N HIS A 152 7.79 6.75 5.01
CA HIS A 152 8.93 7.13 4.17
C HIS A 152 9.99 6.03 4.06
N ASP A 153 10.15 5.17 5.06
CA ASP A 153 11.14 4.10 5.05
C ASP A 153 10.58 2.73 5.49
N VAL A 154 11.40 1.70 5.31
CA VAL A 154 11.04 0.30 5.59
C VAL A 154 10.79 0.08 7.08
N ARG A 155 11.61 0.66 7.95
CA ARG A 155 11.50 0.51 9.40
C ARG A 155 10.26 1.19 9.95
N GLU A 156 9.98 2.40 9.46
CA GLU A 156 8.75 3.11 9.81
C GLU A 156 7.52 2.28 9.47
N ALA A 157 7.46 1.66 8.27
CA ALA A 157 6.34 0.85 7.85
C ALA A 157 6.08 -0.30 8.83
N ARG A 158 7.13 -1.00 9.27
CA ARG A 158 7.04 -2.05 10.27
C ARG A 158 6.55 -1.52 11.61
N VAL A 159 7.14 -0.44 12.10
CA VAL A 159 6.82 0.12 13.43
C VAL A 159 5.37 0.65 13.46
N ILE A 160 4.91 1.31 12.41
CA ILE A 160 3.52 1.81 12.31
C ILE A 160 2.52 0.65 12.20
N MET A 161 2.82 -0.37 11.39
CA MET A 161 1.99 -1.58 11.29
C MET A 161 1.84 -2.29 12.65
N GLU A 162 2.94 -2.48 13.37
CA GLU A 162 2.93 -3.12 14.70
C GLU A 162 2.21 -2.28 15.75
N ALA A 163 2.40 -0.94 15.72
CA ALA A 163 1.72 -0.02 16.60
C ALA A 163 0.19 -0.02 16.35
N ALA A 164 -0.25 -0.06 15.08
CA ALA A 164 -1.66 -0.15 14.72
C ALA A 164 -2.29 -1.44 15.26
N ARG A 165 -1.62 -2.58 15.06
CA ARG A 165 -2.06 -3.87 15.60
C ARG A 165 -2.18 -3.85 17.11
N LYS A 166 -1.19 -3.26 17.82
CA LYS A 166 -1.20 -3.14 19.28
C LYS A 166 -2.30 -2.20 19.77
N ALA A 167 -2.58 -1.12 19.04
CA ALA A 167 -3.62 -0.15 19.39
C ALA A 167 -5.02 -0.75 19.22
N GLY A 168 -5.22 -1.71 18.30
CA GLY A 168 -6.52 -2.33 18.03
C GLY A 168 -7.53 -1.35 17.45
N VAL A 169 -7.08 -0.39 16.64
CA VAL A 169 -7.90 0.64 16.01
C VAL A 169 -8.05 0.37 14.52
N VAL A 170 -9.08 0.93 13.91
CA VAL A 170 -9.26 0.88 12.46
C VAL A 170 -8.26 1.79 11.79
N THR A 171 -7.60 1.26 10.77
CA THR A 171 -6.61 1.98 9.96
C THR A 171 -6.88 1.78 8.48
N GLN A 172 -6.50 2.75 7.64
CA GLN A 172 -6.62 2.67 6.19
C GLN A 172 -5.50 3.48 5.54
N MET A 173 -4.77 2.90 4.59
CA MET A 173 -3.87 3.67 3.73
C MET A 173 -4.61 4.18 2.49
N GLY A 174 -4.31 5.40 2.08
CA GLY A 174 -4.97 6.09 0.97
C GLY A 174 -4.59 5.57 -0.42
N ILE A 175 -4.83 4.29 -0.69
CA ILE A 175 -4.73 3.71 -2.05
C ILE A 175 -6.11 3.76 -2.70
N GLN A 176 -6.54 4.91 -3.20
CA GLN A 176 -7.90 5.10 -3.70
C GLN A 176 -8.28 4.11 -4.81
N ILE A 177 -7.31 3.67 -5.61
CA ILE A 177 -7.56 2.73 -6.71
C ILE A 177 -7.89 1.31 -6.23
N HIS A 178 -7.49 0.93 -5.00
CA HIS A 178 -7.87 -0.36 -4.39
C HIS A 178 -9.39 -0.52 -4.26
N SER A 179 -10.10 0.57 -4.05
CA SER A 179 -11.57 0.62 -4.04
C SER A 179 -12.19 0.58 -5.45
N GLY A 180 -11.38 0.66 -6.50
CA GLY A 180 -11.86 0.68 -7.89
C GLY A 180 -12.43 -0.65 -8.36
N ASP A 181 -13.55 -0.60 -9.10
CA ASP A 181 -14.24 -1.79 -9.60
C ASP A 181 -13.33 -2.67 -10.47
N ASN A 182 -12.47 -2.07 -11.30
CA ASN A 182 -11.58 -2.83 -12.18
C ASN A 182 -10.51 -3.62 -11.40
N TYR A 183 -9.89 -3.03 -10.38
CA TYR A 183 -8.89 -3.73 -9.55
C TYR A 183 -9.51 -4.91 -8.81
N ARG A 184 -10.69 -4.72 -8.23
CA ARG A 184 -11.47 -5.79 -7.59
C ARG A 184 -11.76 -6.91 -8.57
N ARG A 185 -12.20 -6.56 -9.78
CA ARG A 185 -12.50 -7.53 -10.83
C ARG A 185 -11.28 -8.31 -11.29
N VAL A 186 -10.13 -7.64 -11.49
CA VAL A 186 -8.87 -8.29 -11.87
C VAL A 186 -8.39 -9.23 -10.76
N ALA A 187 -8.46 -8.81 -9.50
CA ALA A 187 -8.09 -9.67 -8.37
C ALA A 187 -8.96 -10.94 -8.32
N GLU A 188 -10.28 -10.85 -8.54
CA GLU A 188 -11.18 -12.00 -8.63
C GLU A 188 -10.81 -12.95 -9.77
N ILE A 189 -10.54 -12.41 -10.97
CA ILE A 189 -10.15 -13.21 -12.14
C ILE A 189 -8.83 -13.96 -11.90
N ILE A 190 -7.84 -13.30 -11.35
CA ILE A 190 -6.56 -13.93 -11.02
C ILE A 190 -6.74 -15.02 -9.95
N GLN A 191 -7.48 -14.72 -8.88
CA GLN A 191 -7.71 -15.65 -7.78
C GLN A 191 -8.61 -16.83 -8.16
N SER A 192 -9.45 -16.71 -9.19
CA SER A 192 -10.21 -17.83 -9.75
C SER A 192 -9.34 -18.83 -10.52
N GLY A 193 -8.08 -18.50 -10.81
CA GLY A 193 -7.18 -19.33 -11.62
C GLY A 193 -7.45 -19.28 -13.12
N ALA A 194 -8.12 -18.26 -13.62
CA ALA A 194 -8.48 -18.09 -15.04
C ALA A 194 -7.28 -18.25 -15.97
N ILE A 195 -6.14 -17.63 -15.64
CA ILE A 195 -4.88 -17.74 -16.39
C ILE A 195 -3.93 -18.84 -15.87
N GLY A 196 -4.40 -19.69 -14.94
CA GLY A 196 -3.56 -20.69 -14.25
C GLY A 196 -2.61 -20.08 -13.22
N PRO A 197 -1.73 -20.89 -12.61
CA PRO A 197 -0.73 -20.39 -11.67
C PRO A 197 0.15 -19.31 -12.30
N VAL A 198 0.27 -18.16 -11.64
CA VAL A 198 1.09 -17.03 -12.08
C VAL A 198 2.50 -17.22 -11.55
N SER A 199 3.49 -17.17 -12.45
CA SER A 199 4.93 -17.28 -12.13
C SER A 199 5.69 -15.98 -12.30
N GLU A 200 5.11 -15.03 -13.04
CA GLU A 200 5.74 -13.75 -13.34
C GLU A 200 4.69 -12.63 -13.42
N ALA A 201 5.05 -11.46 -12.91
CA ALA A 201 4.24 -10.26 -13.03
C ALA A 201 5.13 -9.05 -13.32
N HIS A 202 4.62 -8.11 -14.10
CA HIS A 202 5.29 -6.84 -14.40
C HIS A 202 4.35 -5.68 -14.13
N VAL A 203 4.90 -4.62 -13.57
CA VAL A 203 4.21 -3.34 -13.41
C VAL A 203 5.07 -2.27 -14.04
N TRP A 204 4.47 -1.39 -14.86
CA TRP A 204 5.20 -0.26 -15.43
C TRP A 204 4.40 1.03 -15.39
N VAL A 205 5.12 2.13 -15.15
CA VAL A 205 4.59 3.49 -15.20
C VAL A 205 5.52 4.38 -16.01
N SER A 206 4.94 5.26 -16.82
CA SER A 206 5.70 6.11 -17.75
C SER A 206 6.26 7.38 -17.10
N ARG A 207 5.95 7.67 -15.83
CA ARG A 207 6.47 8.84 -15.14
C ARG A 207 7.98 8.72 -14.95
N ALA A 208 8.74 9.69 -15.48
CA ALA A 208 10.19 9.76 -15.44
C ALA A 208 10.62 11.08 -14.76
N TRP A 209 10.31 11.24 -13.46
CA TRP A 209 10.70 12.39 -12.65
C TRP A 209 11.82 12.01 -11.70
N GLY A 210 12.92 12.77 -11.71
CA GLY A 210 14.03 12.51 -10.83
C GLY A 210 15.39 12.71 -11.50
N TRP A 211 16.39 11.95 -11.06
CA TRP A 211 17.75 11.98 -11.57
C TRP A 211 17.82 11.50 -13.03
N GLN A 212 18.16 12.42 -13.93
CA GLN A 212 18.31 12.21 -15.38
C GLN A 212 19.04 13.40 -16.00
N THR A 213 19.43 13.33 -17.27
CA THR A 213 20.00 14.48 -17.98
C THR A 213 18.93 15.56 -18.22
N GLU A 214 19.37 16.79 -18.53
CA GLU A 214 18.44 17.89 -18.85
C GLU A 214 17.62 17.61 -20.10
N GLU A 215 18.24 17.01 -21.11
CA GLU A 215 17.56 16.59 -22.33
C GLU A 215 16.47 15.57 -22.08
N GLU A 216 16.78 14.54 -21.26
CA GLU A 216 15.80 13.52 -20.85
C GLU A 216 14.66 14.15 -20.00
N ALA A 217 14.99 15.04 -19.07
CA ALA A 217 13.98 15.71 -18.22
C ALA A 217 13.00 16.51 -19.09
N LYS A 218 13.49 17.25 -20.08
CA LYS A 218 12.66 17.96 -21.04
C LYS A 218 11.81 17.03 -21.90
N ALA A 219 12.41 15.96 -22.44
CA ALA A 219 11.69 14.97 -23.25
C ALA A 219 10.62 14.21 -22.46
N ASN A 220 10.89 13.91 -21.19
CA ASN A 220 10.00 13.20 -20.28
C ASN A 220 8.95 14.09 -19.61
N GLY A 221 9.00 15.41 -19.80
CA GLY A 221 8.09 16.35 -19.17
C GLY A 221 8.24 16.39 -17.65
N ASP A 222 9.49 16.33 -17.15
CA ASP A 222 9.74 16.48 -15.71
C ASP A 222 9.37 17.88 -15.25
N ILE A 223 8.77 17.97 -14.08
CA ILE A 223 8.25 19.24 -13.52
C ILE A 223 9.33 20.17 -12.97
N VAL A 224 10.51 19.64 -12.67
CA VAL A 224 11.68 20.40 -12.27
C VAL A 224 12.95 19.61 -12.59
N PHE A 225 13.90 20.26 -13.23
CA PHE A 225 15.21 19.70 -13.49
C PHE A 225 16.18 20.06 -12.36
N VAL A 226 16.83 19.08 -11.78
CA VAL A 226 17.85 19.25 -10.74
C VAL A 226 18.91 18.16 -10.88
N GLN A 227 20.18 18.53 -10.66
CA GLN A 227 21.33 17.61 -10.72
C GLN A 227 21.95 17.35 -9.33
N GLU A 228 21.84 18.32 -8.44
CA GLU A 228 22.41 18.26 -7.09
C GLU A 228 21.56 19.06 -6.11
N ARG A 229 21.85 18.93 -4.82
CA ARG A 229 21.26 19.77 -3.80
C ARG A 229 21.56 21.25 -4.09
N PRO A 230 20.56 22.14 -4.09
CA PRO A 230 20.81 23.57 -4.23
C PRO A 230 21.74 24.08 -3.13
N ARG A 231 22.71 24.91 -3.53
CA ARG A 231 23.60 25.62 -2.59
C ARG A 231 23.01 26.96 -2.17
N GLU A 232 22.12 27.50 -3.00
CA GLU A 232 21.44 28.77 -2.76
C GLU A 232 20.32 28.59 -1.74
N GLU A 233 20.32 29.44 -0.74
CA GLU A 233 19.21 29.58 0.20
C GLU A 233 18.25 30.64 -0.30
N MET A 234 16.97 30.30 -0.41
CA MET A 234 15.91 31.20 -0.79
C MET A 234 15.09 31.60 0.43
N ALA A 235 14.46 32.80 0.38
CA ALA A 235 13.54 33.20 1.42
C ALA A 235 12.36 32.21 1.53
N VAL A 236 12.06 31.81 2.75
CA VAL A 236 10.87 30.95 3.01
C VAL A 236 9.62 31.77 2.64
N PRO A 237 8.67 31.21 1.85
CA PRO A 237 7.42 31.90 1.56
C PRO A 237 6.67 32.32 2.81
N GLU A 238 6.06 33.48 2.78
CA GLU A 238 5.27 34.00 3.90
C GLU A 238 4.18 33.01 4.31
N GLY A 239 4.08 32.77 5.60
CA GLY A 239 3.09 31.83 6.17
C GLY A 239 3.49 30.36 6.19
N LEU A 240 4.52 29.94 5.46
CA LEU A 240 5.06 28.57 5.51
C LEU A 240 6.02 28.44 6.71
N ASP A 241 5.75 27.43 7.55
CA ASP A 241 6.69 26.98 8.59
C ASP A 241 7.62 25.92 8.00
N TRP A 242 8.78 26.36 7.50
CA TRP A 242 9.73 25.46 6.83
C TRP A 242 10.35 24.43 7.78
N ASP A 243 10.60 24.78 9.04
CA ASP A 243 11.14 23.85 10.03
C ASP A 243 10.16 22.72 10.33
N LEU A 244 8.88 23.01 10.51
CA LEU A 244 7.83 22.03 10.68
C LEU A 244 7.60 21.20 9.41
N TRP A 245 7.77 21.82 8.21
CA TRP A 245 7.62 21.09 6.96
C TRP A 245 8.74 20.05 6.78
N ILE A 246 10.00 20.40 7.06
CA ILE A 246 11.14 19.46 7.07
C ILE A 246 10.86 18.31 8.04
N GLY A 247 10.23 18.59 9.17
CA GLY A 247 9.87 17.55 10.14
C GLY A 247 11.08 16.73 10.62
N PRO A 248 11.05 15.40 10.54
CA PRO A 248 12.14 14.54 10.99
C PRO A 248 13.36 14.49 10.07
N ALA A 249 13.24 14.99 8.83
CA ALA A 249 14.33 14.93 7.85
C ALA A 249 15.52 15.81 8.27
N PRO A 250 16.74 15.55 7.80
CA PRO A 250 17.88 16.42 8.03
C PRO A 250 17.60 17.86 7.60
N TYR A 251 18.01 18.83 8.41
CA TYR A 251 17.80 20.24 8.08
C TYR A 251 18.50 20.63 6.77
N ARG A 252 17.79 21.38 5.95
CA ARG A 252 18.32 22.07 4.77
C ARG A 252 17.61 23.43 4.58
N PRO A 253 18.31 24.44 4.05
CA PRO A 253 17.69 25.71 3.70
C PRO A 253 16.55 25.52 2.69
N TYR A 254 15.58 26.42 2.74
CA TYR A 254 14.48 26.43 1.77
C TYR A 254 15.00 26.72 0.36
N ASN A 255 14.44 26.03 -0.60
CA ASN A 255 14.58 26.30 -2.02
C ASN A 255 13.31 25.87 -2.76
N GLU A 256 12.93 26.58 -3.81
CA GLU A 256 11.70 26.29 -4.59
C GLU A 256 11.72 24.96 -5.35
N VAL A 257 12.87 24.28 -5.44
CA VAL A 257 12.97 22.92 -6.01
C VAL A 257 12.33 21.85 -5.11
N TYR A 258 12.04 22.19 -3.85
CA TYR A 258 11.35 21.27 -2.91
C TYR A 258 9.83 21.46 -2.94
N LEU A 259 9.34 22.69 -3.12
CA LEU A 259 7.93 23.07 -3.08
C LEU A 259 7.58 24.03 -4.24
N PRO A 260 6.29 24.11 -4.60
CA PRO A 260 5.17 23.29 -4.12
C PRO A 260 5.26 21.85 -4.57
N GLY A 261 4.54 20.96 -3.91
CA GLY A 261 4.44 19.56 -4.32
C GLY A 261 3.92 19.41 -5.76
N PRO A 262 4.30 18.34 -6.47
CA PRO A 262 5.02 17.15 -6.01
C PRO A 262 6.55 17.19 -6.23
N LYS A 263 7.20 18.34 -6.24
CA LYS A 263 8.65 18.47 -6.47
C LYS A 263 9.49 17.70 -5.43
N TRP A 264 9.03 17.60 -4.21
CA TRP A 264 9.71 16.93 -3.11
C TRP A 264 9.86 15.41 -3.30
N TYR A 265 9.04 14.76 -4.09
CA TYR A 265 9.07 13.31 -4.30
C TYR A 265 10.45 12.78 -4.73
N ARG A 266 11.21 13.56 -5.48
CA ARG A 266 12.51 13.16 -6.02
C ARG A 266 13.65 13.12 -4.99
N TRP A 267 13.51 13.81 -3.85
CA TRP A 267 14.56 13.94 -2.85
C TRP A 267 14.49 12.82 -1.84
N TRP A 268 15.59 12.07 -1.65
CA TRP A 268 15.62 10.96 -0.70
C TRP A 268 15.28 11.35 0.73
N ASP A 269 15.46 12.60 1.14
CA ASP A 269 15.09 13.06 2.48
C ASP A 269 13.58 13.29 2.66
N PHE A 270 12.83 13.50 1.55
CA PHE A 270 11.42 13.90 1.60
C PHE A 270 10.49 12.93 0.88
N GLY A 271 11.04 12.17 -0.06
CA GLY A 271 10.33 11.21 -0.87
C GLY A 271 11.24 10.10 -1.36
N ASN A 272 10.70 9.16 -2.11
CA ASN A 272 11.42 8.02 -2.64
C ASN A 272 11.17 7.85 -4.16
N GLY A 273 10.97 8.98 -4.85
CA GLY A 273 10.77 9.02 -6.29
C GLY A 273 9.45 8.39 -6.76
N THR A 274 9.43 8.04 -8.02
CA THR A 274 8.24 7.49 -8.69
C THR A 274 7.78 6.16 -8.09
N MET A 275 8.69 5.34 -7.58
CA MET A 275 8.32 4.06 -6.95
C MET A 275 7.50 4.28 -5.67
N SER A 276 7.88 5.21 -4.82
CA SER A 276 7.11 5.50 -3.61
C SER A 276 5.75 6.13 -3.94
N ASP A 277 5.72 7.09 -4.85
CA ASP A 277 4.49 7.79 -5.22
C ASP A 277 3.49 6.88 -5.97
N LEU A 278 3.94 6.14 -6.98
CA LEU A 278 3.08 5.32 -7.84
C LEU A 278 3.09 3.82 -7.51
N GLY A 279 4.14 3.32 -6.87
CA GLY A 279 4.24 1.91 -6.52
C GLY A 279 3.09 1.44 -5.63
N SER A 280 2.71 2.25 -4.63
CA SER A 280 1.56 1.95 -3.77
C SER A 280 0.25 1.76 -4.53
N HIS A 281 0.07 2.41 -5.69
CA HIS A 281 -1.12 2.26 -6.51
C HIS A 281 -1.04 1.11 -7.51
N TRP A 282 0.15 0.88 -8.09
CA TRP A 282 0.30 -0.06 -9.19
C TRP A 282 0.78 -1.44 -8.74
N ILE A 283 1.68 -1.52 -7.74
CA ILE A 283 2.09 -2.80 -7.15
C ILE A 283 0.97 -3.38 -6.27
N ASP A 284 0.07 -2.55 -5.76
CA ASP A 284 -1.13 -2.97 -5.02
C ASP A 284 -1.90 -4.09 -5.73
N LEU A 285 -2.14 -3.93 -7.04
CA LEU A 285 -2.90 -4.93 -7.79
C LEU A 285 -2.27 -6.32 -7.79
N PRO A 286 -0.99 -6.53 -8.19
CA PRO A 286 -0.37 -7.85 -8.06
C PRO A 286 -0.16 -8.27 -6.61
N PHE A 287 0.11 -7.35 -5.70
CA PHE A 287 0.26 -7.67 -4.28
C PHE A 287 -1.01 -8.30 -3.71
N TRP A 288 -2.16 -7.72 -3.98
CA TRP A 288 -3.47 -8.21 -3.58
C TRP A 288 -3.87 -9.48 -4.35
N ALA A 289 -3.89 -9.42 -5.68
CA ALA A 289 -4.37 -10.51 -6.53
C ALA A 289 -3.59 -11.81 -6.32
N LEU A 290 -2.28 -11.72 -6.10
CA LEU A 290 -1.38 -12.85 -5.89
C LEU A 290 -1.12 -13.17 -4.41
N LYS A 291 -1.77 -12.48 -3.48
CA LYS A 291 -1.62 -12.66 -2.02
C LYS A 291 -0.15 -12.59 -1.61
N LEU A 292 0.55 -11.54 -2.05
CA LEU A 292 1.96 -11.34 -1.73
C LEU A 292 2.12 -10.86 -0.27
N ASP A 293 3.29 -11.10 0.27
CA ASP A 293 3.74 -10.62 1.57
C ASP A 293 5.19 -10.10 1.43
N ALA A 294 6.14 -10.63 2.15
CA ALA A 294 7.52 -10.20 2.07
C ALA A 294 8.25 -10.89 0.89
N PRO A 295 9.00 -10.15 0.05
CA PRO A 295 9.89 -10.75 -0.93
C PRO A 295 11.08 -11.43 -0.24
N LEU A 296 11.68 -12.41 -0.92
CA LEU A 296 12.91 -13.08 -0.48
C LEU A 296 14.16 -12.31 -0.91
N THR A 297 14.17 -11.87 -2.17
CA THR A 297 15.29 -11.11 -2.74
C THR A 297 14.80 -9.98 -3.61
N ILE A 298 15.58 -8.91 -3.66
CA ILE A 298 15.29 -7.75 -4.50
C ILE A 298 16.57 -7.36 -5.25
N GLU A 299 16.42 -7.10 -6.54
CA GLU A 299 17.49 -6.65 -7.43
C GLU A 299 16.98 -5.46 -8.25
N ALA A 300 17.75 -4.39 -8.31
CA ALA A 300 17.35 -3.21 -9.06
C ALA A 300 18.39 -2.85 -10.14
N SER A 301 17.92 -2.25 -11.23
CA SER A 301 18.73 -1.77 -12.35
C SER A 301 18.28 -0.37 -12.75
N GLY A 302 19.26 0.47 -13.14
CA GLY A 302 19.02 1.84 -13.52
C GLY A 302 20.34 2.60 -13.69
N PRO A 303 20.32 3.93 -13.83
CA PRO A 303 21.53 4.74 -13.81
C PRO A 303 22.25 4.59 -12.45
N PRO A 304 23.53 4.96 -12.36
CA PRO A 304 24.24 4.97 -11.07
C PRO A 304 23.46 5.78 -10.03
N PRO A 305 23.33 5.26 -8.78
CA PRO A 305 22.58 5.93 -7.73
C PRO A 305 23.12 7.34 -7.42
N ASN A 306 22.24 8.33 -7.47
CA ASN A 306 22.52 9.66 -6.94
C ASN A 306 22.26 9.69 -5.43
N GLN A 307 23.11 10.36 -4.68
CA GLN A 307 23.02 10.40 -3.21
C GLN A 307 21.84 11.22 -2.68
N GLU A 308 21.34 12.18 -3.45
CA GLU A 308 20.30 13.13 -3.05
C GLU A 308 18.97 12.88 -3.76
N ILE A 309 19.00 12.35 -5.00
CA ILE A 309 17.87 12.37 -5.92
C ILE A 309 17.55 10.96 -6.38
N ALA A 310 16.27 10.57 -6.27
CA ALA A 310 15.77 9.31 -6.78
C ALA A 310 15.81 9.26 -8.32
N PRO A 311 16.03 8.09 -8.93
CA PRO A 311 16.14 7.97 -10.38
C PRO A 311 14.83 8.26 -11.10
N ALA A 312 14.91 8.91 -12.26
CA ALA A 312 13.75 9.08 -13.14
C ALA A 312 13.31 7.75 -13.76
N SER A 313 14.29 6.89 -14.11
CA SER A 313 14.06 5.59 -14.74
C SER A 313 14.82 4.50 -14.02
N MET A 314 14.13 3.41 -13.66
CA MET A 314 14.74 2.21 -13.06
C MET A 314 13.80 1.01 -13.20
N SER A 315 14.32 -0.17 -12.92
CA SER A 315 13.52 -1.36 -12.65
C SER A 315 13.95 -2.01 -11.33
N ALA A 316 12.99 -2.70 -10.66
CA ALA A 316 13.27 -3.49 -9.48
C ALA A 316 12.53 -4.83 -9.57
N LYS A 317 13.27 -5.92 -9.47
CA LYS A 317 12.79 -7.30 -9.53
C LYS A 317 12.77 -7.90 -8.13
N TYR A 318 11.61 -8.37 -7.74
CA TYR A 318 11.35 -9.02 -6.48
C TYR A 318 11.12 -10.51 -6.70
N THR A 319 11.72 -11.36 -5.89
CA THR A 319 11.46 -12.80 -5.90
C THR A 319 10.65 -13.15 -4.65
N TYR A 320 9.51 -13.78 -4.86
CA TYR A 320 8.64 -14.26 -3.79
C TYR A 320 8.68 -15.79 -3.73
N GLY A 321 8.67 -16.35 -2.53
CA GLY A 321 8.56 -17.79 -2.30
C GLY A 321 7.18 -18.36 -2.64
N ALA A 322 7.05 -19.68 -2.53
CA ALA A 322 5.75 -20.33 -2.61
C ALA A 322 4.83 -19.86 -1.47
N ARG A 323 3.53 -19.77 -1.76
CA ARG A 323 2.48 -19.27 -0.85
C ARG A 323 1.35 -20.32 -0.78
N GLY A 324 1.46 -21.28 0.14
CA GLY A 324 0.59 -22.45 0.18
C GLY A 324 0.72 -23.25 -1.12
N GLU A 325 -0.39 -23.43 -1.84
CA GLU A 325 -0.41 -24.11 -3.14
C GLU A 325 0.02 -23.24 -4.32
N LEU A 326 0.16 -21.93 -4.12
CA LEU A 326 0.62 -21.00 -5.16
C LEU A 326 2.14 -21.08 -5.31
N PRO A 327 2.67 -21.13 -6.55
CA PRO A 327 4.11 -21.19 -6.79
C PRO A 327 4.82 -19.92 -6.33
N GLY A 328 6.15 -20.01 -6.20
CA GLY A 328 7.00 -18.84 -6.16
C GLY A 328 6.87 -18.03 -7.46
N LEU A 329 7.10 -16.74 -7.40
CA LEU A 329 7.03 -15.87 -8.57
C LEU A 329 8.04 -14.73 -8.53
N THR A 330 8.21 -14.09 -9.67
CA THR A 330 8.90 -12.81 -9.77
C THR A 330 7.91 -11.70 -10.09
N LEU A 331 8.06 -10.55 -9.40
CA LEU A 331 7.37 -9.30 -9.71
C LEU A 331 8.43 -8.28 -10.11
N THR A 332 8.27 -7.62 -11.26
CA THR A 332 9.19 -6.57 -11.69
C THR A 332 8.46 -5.24 -11.86
N TRP A 333 8.93 -4.25 -11.13
CA TRP A 333 8.56 -2.86 -11.31
C TRP A 333 9.43 -2.19 -12.37
N HIS A 334 8.82 -1.35 -13.19
CA HIS A 334 9.50 -0.50 -14.18
C HIS A 334 8.96 0.92 -14.11
N GLN A 335 9.83 1.92 -14.13
CA GLN A 335 9.42 3.34 -14.19
C GLN A 335 10.21 4.12 -15.23
N GLY A 336 9.64 5.25 -15.64
CA GLY A 336 10.25 6.15 -16.60
C GLY A 336 10.30 5.54 -18.00
N THR A 337 11.50 5.34 -18.53
CA THR A 337 11.75 4.73 -19.84
C THR A 337 11.91 3.21 -19.77
N SER A 338 12.07 2.62 -18.57
CA SER A 338 12.14 1.17 -18.40
C SER A 338 10.81 0.51 -18.74
N ARG A 339 10.85 -0.63 -19.42
CA ARG A 339 9.69 -1.45 -19.81
C ARG A 339 10.02 -2.92 -19.74
N PRO A 340 9.01 -3.82 -19.53
CA PRO A 340 9.19 -5.26 -19.69
C PRO A 340 9.62 -5.61 -21.11
N GLU A 341 10.43 -6.66 -21.30
CA GLU A 341 10.89 -7.07 -22.62
C GLU A 341 9.74 -7.44 -23.55
N ILE A 342 8.77 -8.21 -23.05
CA ILE A 342 7.55 -8.57 -23.81
C ILE A 342 6.77 -7.33 -24.33
N TRP A 343 6.83 -6.20 -23.62
CA TRP A 343 6.25 -4.94 -24.09
C TRP A 343 7.08 -4.37 -25.25
N LYS A 344 8.41 -4.36 -25.14
CA LYS A 344 9.31 -3.83 -26.18
C LYS A 344 9.24 -4.61 -27.49
N GLU A 345 9.08 -5.93 -27.39
CA GLU A 345 8.92 -6.84 -28.53
C GLU A 345 7.53 -6.79 -29.18
N GLY A 346 6.58 -6.04 -28.61
CA GLY A 346 5.22 -5.95 -29.12
C GLY A 346 4.35 -7.17 -28.82
N GLY A 347 4.77 -8.03 -27.88
CA GLY A 347 4.05 -9.24 -27.48
C GLY A 347 2.75 -8.99 -26.72
N ILE A 348 2.50 -7.75 -26.30
CA ILE A 348 1.29 -7.31 -25.59
C ILE A 348 0.85 -5.92 -26.08
N PRO A 349 -0.41 -5.49 -25.80
CA PRO A 349 -0.87 -4.14 -26.06
C PRO A 349 0.06 -3.07 -25.45
N GLN A 350 0.39 -2.05 -26.24
CA GLN A 350 1.38 -1.01 -25.91
C GLN A 350 0.80 0.08 -24.97
N TRP A 351 0.27 -0.33 -23.81
CA TRP A 351 -0.30 0.62 -22.86
C TRP A 351 0.80 1.42 -22.18
N LYS A 352 0.54 2.70 -21.96
CA LYS A 352 1.47 3.64 -21.33
C LYS A 352 1.87 3.21 -19.91
N ASN A 353 0.90 2.73 -19.13
CA ASN A 353 1.07 2.16 -17.81
C ASN A 353 0.29 0.84 -17.75
N GLY A 354 0.73 -0.10 -16.93
CA GLY A 354 0.03 -1.39 -16.82
C GLY A 354 0.59 -2.30 -15.73
N ALA A 355 -0.22 -3.31 -15.40
CA ALA A 355 0.15 -4.46 -14.63
C ALA A 355 -0.14 -5.72 -15.44
N LEU A 356 0.87 -6.52 -15.72
CA LEU A 356 0.81 -7.76 -16.48
C LEU A 356 1.02 -8.95 -15.54
N PHE A 357 0.14 -9.95 -15.67
CA PHE A 357 0.25 -11.24 -15.00
C PHE A 357 0.49 -12.31 -16.05
N ILE A 358 1.55 -13.11 -15.89
CA ILE A 358 1.90 -14.22 -16.78
C ILE A 358 1.66 -15.53 -16.04
N GLY A 359 0.63 -16.23 -16.45
CA GLY A 359 0.20 -17.51 -15.90
C GLY A 359 0.44 -18.65 -16.88
N LYS A 360 0.27 -19.89 -16.37
CA LYS A 360 0.51 -21.12 -17.18
C LYS A 360 -0.45 -21.27 -18.37
N LYS A 361 -1.66 -20.67 -18.29
CA LYS A 361 -2.71 -20.81 -19.31
C LYS A 361 -2.91 -19.55 -20.16
N GLY A 362 -2.20 -18.48 -19.86
CA GLY A 362 -2.34 -17.20 -20.55
C GLY A 362 -1.91 -16.02 -19.69
N MET A 363 -2.20 -14.81 -20.14
CA MET A 363 -1.82 -13.58 -19.48
C MET A 363 -3.03 -12.69 -19.21
N LEU A 364 -2.92 -11.83 -18.20
CA LEU A 364 -3.88 -10.74 -17.96
C LEU A 364 -3.10 -9.44 -17.87
N LEU A 365 -3.46 -8.48 -18.73
CA LEU A 365 -2.97 -7.10 -18.69
C LEU A 365 -4.06 -6.20 -18.16
N ALA A 366 -3.74 -5.34 -17.18
CA ALA A 366 -4.68 -4.41 -16.55
C ALA A 366 -4.09 -3.02 -16.38
N ASP A 367 -4.98 -2.01 -16.37
CA ASP A 367 -4.74 -0.67 -15.86
C ASP A 367 -5.82 -0.30 -14.81
N TYR A 368 -5.93 0.96 -14.45
CA TYR A 368 -6.92 1.39 -13.45
C TYR A 368 -8.38 1.16 -13.87
N GLY A 369 -8.68 1.16 -15.17
CA GLY A 369 -10.06 1.17 -15.68
C GLY A 369 -10.44 -0.02 -16.53
N LYS A 370 -9.47 -0.82 -17.00
CA LYS A 370 -9.74 -1.93 -17.93
C LYS A 370 -8.74 -3.06 -17.76
N TYR A 371 -9.10 -4.22 -18.27
CA TYR A 371 -8.21 -5.37 -18.42
C TYR A 371 -8.44 -6.09 -19.76
N VAL A 372 -7.48 -6.91 -20.15
CA VAL A 372 -7.57 -7.82 -21.28
C VAL A 372 -6.87 -9.13 -20.94
N LEU A 373 -7.49 -10.25 -21.34
CA LEU A 373 -6.88 -11.57 -21.27
C LEU A 373 -6.18 -11.88 -22.60
N LEU A 374 -5.02 -12.49 -22.54
CA LEU A 374 -4.16 -12.72 -23.69
C LEU A 374 -3.68 -14.19 -23.75
N PRO A 375 -3.59 -14.81 -24.95
CA PRO A 375 -4.02 -14.27 -26.25
C PRO A 375 -5.54 -14.11 -26.32
N GLU A 376 -6.06 -13.00 -26.85
CA GLU A 376 -7.50 -12.71 -26.86
C GLU A 376 -8.34 -13.82 -27.49
N LYS A 377 -7.82 -14.50 -28.52
CA LYS A 377 -8.53 -15.60 -29.19
C LYS A 377 -8.79 -16.81 -28.29
N GLU A 378 -7.88 -17.09 -27.37
CA GLU A 378 -8.01 -18.21 -26.42
C GLU A 378 -9.01 -17.91 -25.30
N PHE A 379 -9.27 -16.63 -25.05
CA PHE A 379 -10.20 -16.14 -24.02
C PHE A 379 -11.48 -15.55 -24.60
N ALA A 380 -11.78 -15.76 -25.92
CA ALA A 380 -12.97 -15.18 -26.57
C ALA A 380 -14.30 -15.58 -25.90
N GLU A 381 -14.37 -16.78 -25.35
CA GLU A 381 -15.54 -17.30 -24.65
C GLU A 381 -15.42 -17.24 -23.11
N PHE A 382 -14.38 -16.59 -22.61
CA PHE A 382 -14.17 -16.49 -21.17
C PHE A 382 -15.31 -15.75 -20.47
N GLN A 383 -15.90 -16.43 -19.48
CA GLN A 383 -16.89 -15.82 -18.60
C GLN A 383 -16.22 -15.48 -17.26
N PRO A 384 -16.17 -14.21 -16.88
CA PRO A 384 -15.59 -13.83 -15.62
C PRO A 384 -16.30 -14.50 -14.43
N PRO A 385 -15.59 -14.90 -13.36
CA PRO A 385 -16.19 -15.52 -12.19
C PRO A 385 -17.23 -14.57 -11.55
N PRO A 386 -18.17 -15.09 -10.74
CA PRO A 386 -19.06 -14.24 -9.95
C PRO A 386 -18.26 -13.23 -9.11
N GLN A 387 -18.81 -12.04 -8.94
CA GLN A 387 -18.22 -11.04 -8.05
C GLN A 387 -18.30 -11.52 -6.59
N VAL A 388 -17.15 -11.55 -5.91
CA VAL A 388 -17.03 -11.91 -4.49
C VAL A 388 -16.64 -10.71 -3.64
N PHE A 389 -15.95 -9.73 -4.22
CA PHE A 389 -15.68 -8.47 -3.54
C PHE A 389 -16.88 -7.53 -3.68
N PRO A 390 -17.42 -7.01 -2.56
CA PRO A 390 -18.52 -6.08 -2.61
C PRO A 390 -18.11 -4.80 -3.34
N LYS A 391 -19.08 -4.13 -3.99
CA LYS A 391 -18.83 -2.81 -4.57
C LYS A 391 -18.41 -1.84 -3.46
N SER A 392 -17.34 -1.09 -3.71
CA SER A 392 -16.86 -0.09 -2.76
C SER A 392 -17.73 1.17 -2.79
N PRO A 393 -18.05 1.75 -1.65
CA PRO A 393 -18.61 3.10 -1.59
C PRO A 393 -17.56 4.21 -1.81
N GLY A 394 -16.28 3.85 -1.90
CA GLY A 394 -15.13 4.74 -1.99
C GLY A 394 -14.16 4.54 -0.82
N GLN A 395 -12.87 4.80 -1.06
CA GLN A 395 -11.79 4.49 -0.13
C GLN A 395 -11.97 5.13 1.27
N GLN A 396 -12.34 6.40 1.31
CA GLN A 396 -12.55 7.12 2.57
C GLN A 396 -13.83 6.67 3.27
N GLU A 397 -14.90 6.40 2.51
CA GLU A 397 -16.16 5.91 3.07
C GLU A 397 -16.03 4.50 3.64
N GLU A 398 -15.25 3.60 2.99
CA GLU A 398 -14.90 2.29 3.57
C GLU A 398 -14.26 2.44 4.95
N TRP A 399 -13.34 3.40 5.12
CA TRP A 399 -12.70 3.67 6.39
C TRP A 399 -13.67 4.23 7.43
N VAL A 400 -14.54 5.16 7.06
CA VAL A 400 -15.56 5.71 7.97
C VAL A 400 -16.52 4.62 8.43
N ILE A 401 -16.99 3.77 7.52
CA ILE A 401 -17.85 2.61 7.86
C ILE A 401 -17.10 1.68 8.81
N ALA A 402 -15.86 1.33 8.50
CA ALA A 402 -15.03 0.47 9.36
C ALA A 402 -14.87 1.07 10.77
N CYS A 403 -14.63 2.38 10.90
CA CYS A 403 -14.52 3.06 12.19
C CYS A 403 -15.83 2.95 13.01
N LYS A 404 -16.98 2.94 12.36
CA LYS A 404 -18.30 2.86 13.01
C LYS A 404 -18.73 1.44 13.33
N THR A 405 -18.30 0.46 12.53
CA THR A 405 -18.70 -0.94 12.68
C THR A 405 -17.69 -1.77 13.49
N GLY A 406 -16.43 -1.35 13.53
CA GLY A 406 -15.31 -2.11 14.09
C GLY A 406 -14.76 -3.18 13.15
N GLU A 407 -15.31 -3.31 11.94
CA GLU A 407 -14.79 -4.22 10.91
C GLU A 407 -13.48 -3.66 10.30
N PRO A 408 -12.55 -4.51 9.82
CA PRO A 408 -11.33 -4.05 9.20
C PRO A 408 -11.62 -3.32 7.88
N ALA A 409 -10.87 -2.26 7.59
CA ALA A 409 -10.88 -1.62 6.29
C ALA A 409 -10.04 -2.41 5.28
N THR A 410 -10.25 -2.20 3.96
CA THR A 410 -9.65 -3.03 2.90
C THR A 410 -8.14 -2.87 2.73
N CYS A 411 -7.61 -1.67 3.02
CA CYS A 411 -6.18 -1.36 3.01
C CYS A 411 -5.68 -1.02 4.42
N ASP A 412 -6.01 -1.86 5.41
CA ASP A 412 -5.53 -1.65 6.77
C ASP A 412 -3.99 -1.64 6.84
N PHE A 413 -3.43 -1.19 7.96
CA PHE A 413 -1.99 -1.08 8.06
C PHE A 413 -1.27 -2.45 8.14
N SER A 414 -1.98 -3.55 8.37
CA SER A 414 -1.38 -4.89 8.28
C SER A 414 -1.07 -5.25 6.83
N TYR A 415 -1.97 -4.94 5.93
CA TYR A 415 -1.80 -5.10 4.48
C TYR A 415 -0.86 -4.03 3.91
N SER A 416 -1.17 -2.77 4.15
CA SER A 416 -0.48 -1.64 3.53
C SER A 416 0.94 -1.41 4.05
N GLY A 417 1.21 -1.81 5.30
CA GLY A 417 2.57 -1.81 5.83
C GLY A 417 3.48 -2.78 5.07
N ARG A 418 3.01 -4.00 4.78
CA ARG A 418 3.75 -4.98 3.98
C ARG A 418 3.98 -4.52 2.55
N LEU A 419 2.95 -3.93 1.92
CA LEU A 419 3.09 -3.35 0.59
C LEU A 419 4.11 -2.21 0.58
N THR A 420 4.10 -1.34 1.58
CA THR A 420 5.03 -0.22 1.71
C THR A 420 6.47 -0.71 1.95
N GLU A 421 6.67 -1.71 2.83
CA GLU A 421 7.98 -2.37 3.00
C GLU A 421 8.50 -2.88 1.66
N ALA A 422 7.69 -3.65 0.91
CA ALA A 422 8.10 -4.20 -0.38
C ALA A 422 8.48 -3.08 -1.38
N ASN A 423 7.66 -2.03 -1.51
CA ASN A 423 7.95 -0.92 -2.41
C ASN A 423 9.29 -0.25 -2.07
N HIS A 424 9.52 0.06 -0.79
CA HIS A 424 10.77 0.73 -0.37
C HIS A 424 12.00 -0.14 -0.53
N LEU A 425 11.89 -1.48 -0.38
CA LEU A 425 13.01 -2.40 -0.61
C LEU A 425 13.54 -2.34 -2.05
N GLY A 426 12.70 -1.99 -3.04
CA GLY A 426 13.17 -1.73 -4.41
C GLY A 426 14.12 -0.53 -4.48
N ASN A 427 13.80 0.56 -3.79
CA ASN A 427 14.67 1.72 -3.67
C ASN A 427 15.93 1.41 -2.86
N VAL A 428 15.83 0.60 -1.81
CA VAL A 428 16.98 0.13 -1.02
C VAL A 428 17.94 -0.68 -1.90
N ALA A 429 17.44 -1.65 -2.69
CA ALA A 429 18.26 -2.43 -3.60
C ALA A 429 18.92 -1.55 -4.68
N TYR A 430 18.19 -0.55 -5.20
CA TYR A 430 18.75 0.42 -6.15
C TYR A 430 19.89 1.23 -5.54
N ARG A 431 19.69 1.79 -4.33
CA ARG A 431 20.72 2.57 -3.61
C ARG A 431 21.93 1.72 -3.23
N ALA A 432 21.73 0.45 -2.85
CA ALA A 432 22.80 -0.50 -2.58
C ALA A 432 23.58 -0.90 -3.84
N GLY A 433 23.01 -0.74 -5.05
CA GLY A 433 23.62 -1.10 -6.31
C GLY A 433 23.88 -2.60 -6.47
N ARG A 434 23.19 -3.44 -5.73
CA ARG A 434 23.34 -4.90 -5.75
C ARG A 434 22.07 -5.62 -5.28
N LYS A 435 21.99 -6.92 -5.58
CA LYS A 435 20.92 -7.79 -5.10
C LYS A 435 20.99 -7.92 -3.59
N ILE A 436 19.85 -7.69 -2.93
CA ILE A 436 19.68 -7.84 -1.49
C ILE A 436 18.82 -9.08 -1.16
N GLU A 437 19.14 -9.75 -0.05
CA GLU A 437 18.38 -10.84 0.54
C GLU A 437 17.66 -10.33 1.79
N TRP A 438 16.33 -10.43 1.78
CA TRP A 438 15.50 -9.82 2.80
C TRP A 438 15.06 -10.81 3.88
N ASP A 439 15.51 -10.61 5.09
CA ASP A 439 15.04 -11.31 6.29
C ASP A 439 13.92 -10.47 6.94
N SER A 440 12.70 -10.70 6.47
CA SER A 440 11.53 -9.96 6.92
C SER A 440 11.20 -10.16 8.40
N GLN A 441 11.56 -11.30 8.99
CA GLN A 441 11.31 -11.57 10.41
C GLN A 441 12.17 -10.68 11.30
N ASN A 442 13.43 -10.50 10.92
CA ASN A 442 14.38 -9.71 11.69
C ASN A 442 14.56 -8.28 11.17
N LEU A 443 13.77 -7.88 10.15
CA LEU A 443 13.81 -6.54 9.55
C LEU A 443 15.24 -6.15 9.14
N ARG A 444 15.91 -7.02 8.38
CA ARG A 444 17.31 -6.82 7.96
C ARG A 444 17.61 -7.41 6.58
N ILE A 445 18.62 -6.85 5.96
CA ILE A 445 19.27 -7.40 4.78
C ILE A 445 20.39 -8.33 5.25
N SER A 446 20.29 -9.63 4.88
CA SER A 446 21.16 -10.68 5.43
C SER A 446 22.51 -10.75 4.74
N ASN A 447 22.58 -10.45 3.44
CA ASN A 447 23.77 -10.57 2.61
C ASN A 447 24.56 -9.26 2.44
N ASP A 448 24.06 -8.12 2.97
CA ASP A 448 24.70 -6.81 2.85
C ASP A 448 24.47 -5.95 4.09
N PRO A 449 25.43 -5.93 5.06
CA PRO A 449 25.31 -5.12 6.26
C PRO A 449 25.22 -3.61 6.00
N GLU A 450 25.87 -3.10 4.95
CA GLU A 450 25.87 -1.66 4.62
C GLU A 450 24.51 -1.22 4.10
N ALA A 451 23.83 -2.05 3.32
CA ALA A 451 22.52 -1.77 2.78
C ALA A 451 21.44 -1.59 3.87
N ASN A 452 21.65 -2.14 5.08
CA ASN A 452 20.78 -1.90 6.23
C ASN A 452 20.71 -0.42 6.62
N GLY A 453 21.72 0.38 6.27
CA GLY A 453 21.71 1.82 6.48
C GLY A 453 20.62 2.56 5.68
N PHE A 454 20.08 1.93 4.61
CA PHE A 454 18.99 2.48 3.80
C PHE A 454 17.59 2.06 4.27
N LEU A 455 17.48 1.19 5.29
CA LEU A 455 16.20 0.74 5.81
C LEU A 455 15.49 1.78 6.69
N ALA A 456 16.23 2.75 7.19
CA ALA A 456 15.71 3.79 8.08
C ALA A 456 16.49 5.10 7.91
N GLN A 457 15.77 6.21 7.94
CA GLN A 457 16.35 7.55 8.00
C GLN A 457 16.64 7.92 9.45
N LYS A 458 17.78 8.58 9.68
CA LYS A 458 18.08 9.16 10.99
C LYS A 458 17.30 10.46 11.18
N TYR A 459 16.43 10.49 12.17
CA TYR A 459 15.69 11.70 12.51
C TYR A 459 16.60 12.77 13.11
N ARG A 460 16.33 14.02 12.78
CA ARG A 460 16.98 15.15 13.44
C ARG A 460 16.50 15.31 14.87
N GLU A 461 17.24 16.08 15.65
CA GLU A 461 16.93 16.36 17.06
C GLU A 461 15.50 16.94 17.22
N GLY A 462 14.81 16.48 18.28
CA GLY A 462 13.43 16.89 18.58
C GLY A 462 12.34 16.08 17.87
N TRP A 463 12.72 15.07 17.05
CA TRP A 463 11.80 14.16 16.38
C TRP A 463 12.06 12.70 16.78
N SER A 464 10.98 11.97 17.00
CA SER A 464 11.03 10.52 17.31
C SER A 464 9.73 9.83 16.91
N LEU A 465 9.81 8.55 16.67
CA LEU A 465 8.68 7.69 16.39
C LEU A 465 8.14 7.06 17.67
#